data_0b7cbf3d40b6f23cf3bd3f7c1d98387c
#
_entry.id   0b7cbf3d40b6f23cf3bd3f7c1d98387c
#
_cell.length_a   1.000
_cell.length_b   1.000
_cell.length_c   1.000
_cell.angle_alpha   90.00
_cell.angle_beta   90.00
_cell.angle_gamma   90.00
#
_symmetry.space_group_name_H-M   'P 1'
#
loop_
_entity.id
_entity.type
_entity.pdbx_description
1 polymer ?
#
loop_
_entity_poly.entity_id
_entity_poly.type
_entity_poly.pdbx_seq_one_letter_code
_entity_poly.pdbx_strand_id
1 'polypeptide(L)'
;MTDQGSVAISALVFDEEHVSVLVGGPVSAERFMVGGASIVIGPAETVITVEAGDSPAGSGVWSAEEVRLTGPAPASVTERLMGSPWAADESSLQIHIAVRLGEQALYLGTAKVSRARTSDGVLTNCELRFEAPLSRQLLNRVRPPLPAVDLPGLEWLRNVKGDRAAALDQFITGWYSDADATEPPATCSPSCLPAGLRQLYRLARQRPSALGTQNSILPEPGLHTDHLGEMLVFGVENQGGFFWSLLWTLDGPEADPTVWFREFDEEPIAEQEPLSGFLIQFSLFEASMSADYLALPRTLTAAQVARFTEALHLVPLRPFWPWAPTHFYVAPGLVVHVSSEDGEKFDAWAGASHRSALAPLADLPVDWIRFDG
;
A
#
# COMPACT_ATOMS: atom_id res chain seq x y z
N MET A 1 30.03 23.73 -22.08
CA MET A 1 28.75 24.30 -22.49
C MET A 1 28.30 23.53 -23.72
N THR A 2 27.55 22.48 -23.53
CA THR A 2 26.84 21.79 -24.60
C THR A 2 25.42 21.52 -24.06
N ASP A 3 24.52 22.30 -24.60
CA ASP A 3 23.10 22.28 -24.43
C ASP A 3 22.57 20.91 -24.87
N GLN A 4 22.18 20.04 -23.90
CA GLN A 4 21.48 18.84 -24.23
C GLN A 4 19.98 19.19 -24.34
N GLY A 5 19.57 19.42 -25.58
CA GLY A 5 18.21 19.71 -25.95
C GLY A 5 17.25 18.70 -25.37
N SER A 6 16.38 19.19 -24.49
CA SER A 6 15.15 18.52 -24.08
C SER A 6 14.34 18.16 -25.33
N VAL A 7 14.35 16.90 -25.71
CA VAL A 7 13.45 16.37 -26.71
C VAL A 7 12.04 16.43 -26.09
N ALA A 8 11.30 17.47 -26.43
CA ALA A 8 9.88 17.55 -26.16
C ALA A 8 9.23 16.35 -26.87
N ILE A 9 8.82 15.33 -26.10
CA ILE A 9 7.98 14.25 -26.63
C ILE A 9 6.68 14.92 -27.05
N SER A 10 6.53 15.10 -28.35
CA SER A 10 5.29 15.54 -28.97
C SER A 10 4.27 14.45 -28.66
N ALA A 11 3.36 14.73 -27.75
CA ALA A 11 2.32 13.81 -27.35
C ALA A 11 1.46 13.51 -28.60
N LEU A 12 1.61 12.30 -29.14
CA LEU A 12 0.87 11.86 -30.31
C LEU A 12 -0.60 11.76 -29.93
N VAL A 13 -1.47 12.54 -30.59
CA VAL A 13 -2.91 12.36 -30.48
C VAL A 13 -3.24 11.00 -31.09
N PHE A 14 -3.86 10.14 -30.30
CA PHE A 14 -4.11 8.74 -30.62
C PHE A 14 -5.61 8.58 -30.93
N ASP A 15 -5.95 8.21 -32.14
CA ASP A 15 -7.32 8.09 -32.61
C ASP A 15 -7.66 6.65 -33.05
N GLU A 16 -8.89 6.44 -33.51
CA GLU A 16 -9.38 5.13 -33.98
C GLU A 16 -8.60 4.58 -35.17
N GLU A 17 -8.02 5.43 -36.02
CA GLU A 17 -7.20 5.02 -37.15
C GLU A 17 -5.88 4.42 -36.65
N HIS A 18 -5.25 5.06 -35.65
CA HIS A 18 -4.05 4.54 -35.00
C HIS A 18 -4.32 3.19 -34.32
N VAL A 19 -5.45 3.07 -33.61
CA VAL A 19 -5.85 1.79 -32.98
C VAL A 19 -6.02 0.72 -34.05
N SER A 20 -6.72 1.01 -35.14
CA SER A 20 -6.96 0.07 -36.24
C SER A 20 -5.67 -0.43 -36.89
N VAL A 21 -4.71 0.47 -37.07
CA VAL A 21 -3.40 0.10 -37.64
C VAL A 21 -2.65 -0.86 -36.71
N LEU A 22 -2.59 -0.57 -35.40
CA LEU A 22 -1.87 -1.39 -34.42
C LEU A 22 -2.47 -2.79 -34.28
N VAL A 23 -3.80 -2.90 -34.25
CA VAL A 23 -4.46 -4.22 -34.07
C VAL A 23 -4.54 -5.06 -35.35
N GLY A 24 -4.04 -4.58 -36.49
CA GLY A 24 -4.02 -5.32 -37.76
C GLY A 24 -5.30 -5.18 -38.59
N GLY A 25 -6.09 -4.13 -38.39
CA GLY A 25 -7.28 -3.77 -39.17
C GLY A 25 -8.60 -3.99 -38.43
N PRO A 26 -9.66 -3.30 -38.87
CA PRO A 26 -10.93 -3.24 -38.12
C PRO A 26 -11.75 -4.55 -38.21
N VAL A 27 -11.49 -5.40 -39.17
CA VAL A 27 -12.33 -6.60 -39.48
C VAL A 27 -12.08 -7.77 -38.53
N SER A 28 -10.92 -7.80 -37.85
CA SER A 28 -10.52 -8.88 -36.96
C SER A 28 -10.33 -8.48 -35.51
N ALA A 29 -10.63 -7.24 -35.17
CA ALA A 29 -10.42 -6.74 -33.82
C ALA A 29 -11.70 -6.85 -32.97
N GLU A 30 -11.57 -7.39 -31.76
CA GLU A 30 -12.65 -7.44 -30.79
C GLU A 30 -12.49 -6.31 -29.76
N ARG A 31 -13.61 -5.67 -29.37
CA ARG A 31 -13.60 -4.57 -28.42
C ARG A 31 -14.36 -4.92 -27.15
N PHE A 32 -13.78 -4.60 -26.02
CA PHE A 32 -14.29 -4.88 -24.69
C PHE A 32 -14.17 -3.66 -23.78
N MET A 33 -15.00 -3.63 -22.74
CA MET A 33 -14.86 -2.69 -21.63
C MET A 33 -14.51 -3.46 -20.37
N VAL A 34 -13.48 -3.01 -19.65
CA VAL A 34 -13.07 -3.54 -18.35
C VAL A 34 -12.90 -2.37 -17.41
N GLY A 35 -13.82 -2.23 -16.45
CA GLY A 35 -13.92 -1.00 -15.67
C GLY A 35 -14.12 0.21 -16.59
N GLY A 36 -13.30 1.27 -16.43
CA GLY A 36 -13.31 2.44 -17.32
C GLY A 36 -12.34 2.34 -18.49
N ALA A 37 -11.74 1.14 -18.76
CA ALA A 37 -10.82 0.96 -19.87
C ALA A 37 -11.50 0.31 -21.07
N SER A 38 -11.23 0.83 -22.28
CA SER A 38 -11.56 0.17 -23.54
C SER A 38 -10.39 -0.68 -23.99
N ILE A 39 -10.61 -1.97 -24.23
CA ILE A 39 -9.61 -2.92 -24.67
C ILE A 39 -9.96 -3.39 -26.07
N VAL A 40 -9.04 -3.22 -27.02
CA VAL A 40 -9.17 -3.70 -28.40
C VAL A 40 -8.12 -4.78 -28.61
N ILE A 41 -8.58 -6.00 -28.87
CA ILE A 41 -7.74 -7.17 -29.10
C ILE A 41 -7.71 -7.46 -30.59
N GLY A 42 -6.55 -7.37 -31.18
CA GLY A 42 -6.29 -7.79 -32.55
C GLY A 42 -5.49 -9.09 -32.61
N PRO A 43 -5.29 -9.64 -33.83
CA PRO A 43 -4.52 -10.86 -34.00
C PRO A 43 -3.04 -10.72 -33.60
N ALA A 44 -2.47 -9.55 -33.77
CA ALA A 44 -1.07 -9.28 -33.44
C ALA A 44 -0.89 -8.54 -32.11
N GLU A 45 -1.67 -7.49 -31.84
CA GLU A 45 -1.44 -6.54 -30.76
C GLU A 45 -2.72 -6.26 -29.99
N THR A 46 -2.57 -5.69 -28.79
CA THR A 46 -3.68 -5.28 -27.93
C THR A 46 -3.51 -3.80 -27.62
N VAL A 47 -4.58 -3.03 -27.76
CA VAL A 47 -4.62 -1.61 -27.38
C VAL A 47 -5.55 -1.45 -26.20
N ILE A 48 -5.06 -0.83 -25.13
CA ILE A 48 -5.83 -0.50 -23.93
C ILE A 48 -5.89 1.02 -23.81
N THR A 49 -7.09 1.59 -23.87
CA THR A 49 -7.33 2.99 -23.65
C THR A 49 -8.03 3.17 -22.30
N VAL A 50 -7.34 3.80 -21.36
CA VAL A 50 -7.81 4.00 -19.98
C VAL A 50 -8.31 5.44 -19.83
N GLU A 51 -9.37 5.66 -19.08
CA GLU A 51 -9.80 7.02 -18.73
C GLU A 51 -8.78 7.68 -17.78
N ALA A 52 -8.49 8.97 -18.01
CA ALA A 52 -7.65 9.74 -17.12
C ALA A 52 -8.33 9.91 -15.76
N GLY A 53 -7.56 9.89 -14.71
CA GLY A 53 -8.03 10.10 -13.35
C GLY A 53 -7.51 9.03 -12.40
N ASP A 54 -7.59 9.35 -11.12
CA ASP A 54 -7.13 8.52 -10.01
C ASP A 54 -8.36 8.19 -9.17
N SER A 55 -9.04 7.11 -9.50
CA SER A 55 -10.20 6.66 -8.74
C SER A 55 -9.86 5.34 -8.04
N PRO A 56 -9.91 5.26 -6.72
CA PRO A 56 -9.72 4.01 -5.98
C PRO A 56 -10.79 2.95 -6.33
N ALA A 57 -11.97 3.38 -6.75
CA ALA A 57 -13.05 2.52 -7.25
C ALA A 57 -13.03 2.35 -8.77
N GLY A 58 -12.11 3.01 -9.46
CA GLY A 58 -12.07 3.10 -10.92
C GLY A 58 -10.98 2.24 -11.53
N SER A 59 -11.11 2.10 -12.78
CA SER A 59 -10.43 1.26 -13.72
C SER A 59 -8.95 1.53 -13.94
N GLY A 60 -8.34 2.53 -13.32
CA GLY A 60 -6.92 2.79 -13.52
C GLY A 60 -6.30 3.52 -12.33
N VAL A 61 -5.47 2.81 -11.57
CA VAL A 61 -4.52 3.44 -10.66
C VAL A 61 -3.21 3.61 -11.42
N TRP A 62 -2.68 4.84 -11.46
CA TRP A 62 -1.52 5.22 -12.25
C TRP A 62 -0.29 5.48 -11.38
N SER A 63 0.83 4.89 -11.79
CA SER A 63 2.16 5.31 -11.35
C SER A 63 3.02 5.67 -12.56
N ALA A 64 4.25 6.10 -12.33
CA ALA A 64 5.19 6.35 -13.43
C ALA A 64 5.52 5.07 -14.20
N GLU A 65 5.58 3.93 -13.50
CA GLU A 65 6.01 2.64 -14.05
C GLU A 65 4.86 1.77 -14.54
N GLU A 66 3.63 1.98 -14.06
CA GLU A 66 2.52 1.06 -14.36
C GLU A 66 1.14 1.71 -14.32
N VAL A 67 0.21 1.04 -14.98
CA VAL A 67 -1.23 1.26 -14.80
C VAL A 67 -1.89 -0.02 -14.34
N ARG A 68 -2.78 0.08 -13.35
CA ARG A 68 -3.54 -1.06 -12.83
C ARG A 68 -4.99 -1.02 -13.32
N LEU A 69 -5.48 -2.15 -13.80
CA LEU A 69 -6.86 -2.35 -14.23
C LEU A 69 -7.59 -3.30 -13.31
N THR A 70 -8.85 -2.99 -13.03
CA THR A 70 -9.76 -3.86 -12.28
C THR A 70 -11.17 -3.78 -12.88
N GLY A 71 -11.95 -4.83 -12.74
CA GLY A 71 -13.35 -4.86 -13.18
C GLY A 71 -13.77 -6.18 -13.82
N PRO A 72 -15.07 -6.33 -14.13
CA PRO A 72 -15.56 -7.48 -14.89
C PRO A 72 -14.84 -7.59 -16.23
N ALA A 73 -14.30 -8.78 -16.55
CA ALA A 73 -13.52 -9.02 -17.75
C ALA A 73 -14.00 -10.31 -18.45
N PRO A 74 -14.33 -10.25 -19.74
CA PRO A 74 -14.65 -11.43 -20.55
C PRO A 74 -13.47 -12.41 -20.61
N ALA A 75 -13.76 -13.68 -20.89
CA ALA A 75 -12.74 -14.73 -20.95
C ALA A 75 -11.62 -14.41 -21.95
N SER A 76 -11.95 -13.87 -23.12
CA SER A 76 -10.98 -13.46 -24.15
C SER A 76 -9.99 -12.39 -23.65
N VAL A 77 -10.43 -11.47 -22.81
CA VAL A 77 -9.57 -10.46 -22.18
C VAL A 77 -8.69 -11.11 -21.11
N THR A 78 -9.26 -11.94 -20.25
CA THR A 78 -8.49 -12.61 -19.19
C THR A 78 -7.45 -13.56 -19.76
N GLU A 79 -7.80 -14.34 -20.77
CA GLU A 79 -6.87 -15.21 -21.49
C GLU A 79 -5.73 -14.41 -22.12
N ARG A 80 -6.03 -13.25 -22.70
CA ARG A 80 -5.04 -12.36 -23.31
C ARG A 80 -4.09 -11.73 -22.29
N LEU A 81 -4.61 -11.28 -21.16
CA LEU A 81 -3.83 -10.59 -20.12
C LEU A 81 -3.14 -11.58 -19.16
N MET A 82 -3.69 -12.78 -18.97
CA MET A 82 -3.11 -13.82 -18.11
C MET A 82 -2.25 -14.82 -18.87
N GLY A 83 -2.15 -14.71 -20.19
CA GLY A 83 -1.25 -15.51 -21.01
C GLY A 83 0.14 -15.49 -20.42
N SER A 84 0.69 -16.67 -20.15
CA SER A 84 1.86 -16.98 -19.32
C SER A 84 2.94 -15.90 -19.32
N PRO A 85 3.17 -15.18 -18.19
CA PRO A 85 4.32 -14.28 -18.04
C PRO A 85 5.65 -15.05 -18.07
N TRP A 86 5.61 -16.37 -18.05
CA TRP A 86 6.75 -17.30 -18.10
C TRP A 86 6.99 -17.90 -19.48
N ALA A 87 6.14 -17.62 -20.45
CA ALA A 87 6.46 -17.93 -21.84
C ALA A 87 7.57 -16.98 -22.27
N ALA A 88 8.80 -17.46 -22.15
CA ALA A 88 10.03 -16.76 -22.58
C ALA A 88 10.08 -16.61 -24.12
N ASP A 89 8.97 -16.68 -24.80
CA ASP A 89 8.88 -16.45 -26.22
C ASP A 89 8.84 -14.95 -26.47
N GLU A 90 9.82 -14.46 -27.23
CA GLU A 90 9.90 -13.07 -27.72
C GLU A 90 8.68 -12.64 -28.57
N SER A 91 7.73 -13.54 -28.78
CA SER A 91 6.45 -13.32 -29.42
C SER A 91 5.34 -12.86 -28.46
N SER A 92 5.64 -12.43 -27.23
CA SER A 92 4.61 -11.86 -26.33
C SER A 92 4.03 -10.64 -27.02
N LEU A 93 2.75 -10.75 -27.37
CA LEU A 93 1.98 -9.72 -28.06
C LEU A 93 2.12 -8.39 -27.31
N GLN A 94 2.50 -7.33 -28.01
CA GLN A 94 2.66 -6.02 -27.42
C GLN A 94 1.31 -5.46 -26.95
N ILE A 95 1.32 -4.84 -25.78
CA ILE A 95 0.17 -4.12 -25.25
C ILE A 95 0.46 -2.63 -25.34
N HIS A 96 -0.31 -1.94 -26.16
CA HIS A 96 -0.23 -0.50 -26.30
C HIS A 96 -1.16 0.18 -25.30
N ILE A 97 -0.65 1.17 -24.59
CA ILE A 97 -1.42 1.92 -23.62
C ILE A 97 -1.67 3.33 -24.14
N ALA A 98 -2.92 3.73 -24.12
CA ALA A 98 -3.35 5.10 -24.34
C ALA A 98 -4.21 5.59 -23.15
N VAL A 99 -4.26 6.89 -22.95
CA VAL A 99 -5.13 7.51 -21.95
C VAL A 99 -6.12 8.46 -22.64
N ARG A 100 -7.38 8.40 -22.26
CA ARG A 100 -8.41 9.33 -22.69
C ARG A 100 -8.44 10.55 -21.77
N LEU A 101 -8.33 11.73 -22.38
CA LEU A 101 -8.38 13.05 -21.76
C LEU A 101 -9.55 13.83 -22.38
N GLY A 102 -10.74 13.61 -21.88
CA GLY A 102 -11.96 14.12 -22.52
C GLY A 102 -12.21 13.45 -23.88
N GLU A 103 -12.28 14.25 -24.96
CA GLU A 103 -12.51 13.73 -26.31
C GLU A 103 -11.25 13.24 -27.03
N GLN A 104 -10.07 13.48 -26.46
CA GLN A 104 -8.80 13.12 -27.07
C GLN A 104 -8.18 11.93 -26.33
N ALA A 105 -7.49 11.06 -27.06
CA ALA A 105 -6.64 10.05 -26.48
C ALA A 105 -5.16 10.37 -26.73
N LEU A 106 -4.34 10.05 -25.76
CA LEU A 106 -2.90 10.26 -25.75
C LEU A 106 -2.20 8.91 -25.66
N TYR A 107 -1.30 8.64 -26.59
CA TYR A 107 -0.49 7.43 -26.55
C TYR A 107 0.61 7.54 -25.49
N LEU A 108 0.72 6.52 -24.63
CA LEU A 108 1.67 6.49 -23.52
C LEU A 108 2.85 5.54 -23.74
N GLY A 109 2.76 4.64 -24.71
CA GLY A 109 3.80 3.65 -25.01
C GLY A 109 3.30 2.21 -24.92
N THR A 110 4.24 1.29 -24.88
CA THR A 110 4.01 -0.15 -24.72
C THR A 110 4.19 -0.57 -23.27
N ALA A 111 3.47 -1.62 -22.90
CA ALA A 111 3.50 -2.20 -21.56
C ALA A 111 3.49 -3.73 -21.62
N LYS A 112 3.88 -4.35 -20.51
CA LYS A 112 3.79 -5.81 -20.28
C LYS A 112 2.98 -6.08 -19.03
N VAL A 113 2.22 -7.18 -19.03
CA VAL A 113 1.55 -7.64 -17.81
C VAL A 113 2.61 -8.11 -16.82
N SER A 114 2.73 -7.42 -15.69
CA SER A 114 3.63 -7.81 -14.60
C SER A 114 2.92 -8.73 -13.59
N ARG A 115 1.62 -8.52 -13.40
CA ARG A 115 0.78 -9.36 -12.55
C ARG A 115 -0.66 -9.30 -13.01
N ALA A 116 -1.37 -10.44 -13.01
CA ALA A 116 -2.80 -10.49 -13.21
C ALA A 116 -3.45 -11.51 -12.28
N ARG A 117 -4.63 -11.17 -11.74
CA ARG A 117 -5.46 -12.04 -10.90
C ARG A 117 -6.92 -11.88 -11.26
N THR A 118 -7.64 -12.99 -11.29
CA THR A 118 -9.09 -13.01 -11.52
C THR A 118 -9.80 -13.80 -10.43
N SER A 119 -11.02 -13.41 -10.13
CA SER A 119 -11.95 -14.18 -9.30
C SER A 119 -13.34 -14.02 -9.90
N ASP A 120 -14.02 -15.13 -10.18
CA ASP A 120 -15.40 -15.17 -10.67
C ASP A 120 -15.69 -14.28 -11.89
N GLY A 121 -14.77 -14.24 -12.86
CA GLY A 121 -14.91 -13.42 -14.06
C GLY A 121 -14.63 -11.92 -13.82
N VAL A 122 -14.12 -11.56 -12.65
CA VAL A 122 -13.66 -10.21 -12.32
C VAL A 122 -12.14 -10.18 -12.32
N LEU A 123 -11.55 -9.26 -13.06
CA LEU A 123 -10.14 -8.94 -12.98
C LEU A 123 -9.91 -8.15 -11.68
N THR A 124 -9.44 -8.85 -10.64
CA THR A 124 -9.25 -8.25 -9.31
C THR A 124 -7.98 -7.42 -9.24
N ASN A 125 -6.99 -7.76 -10.07
CA ASN A 125 -5.77 -6.99 -10.26
C ASN A 125 -5.15 -7.33 -11.62
N CYS A 126 -4.78 -6.31 -12.39
CA CYS A 126 -3.94 -6.44 -13.57
C CYS A 126 -2.98 -5.25 -13.63
N GLU A 127 -1.72 -5.50 -13.37
CA GLU A 127 -0.64 -4.52 -13.41
C GLU A 127 0.03 -4.57 -14.77
N LEU A 128 -0.07 -3.46 -15.50
CA LEU A 128 0.54 -3.25 -16.82
C LEU A 128 1.74 -2.32 -16.66
N ARG A 129 2.93 -2.89 -16.65
CA ARG A 129 4.18 -2.16 -16.48
C ARG A 129 4.64 -1.59 -17.81
N PHE A 130 4.87 -0.27 -17.85
CA PHE A 130 5.42 0.41 -19.00
C PHE A 130 6.85 -0.04 -19.30
N GLU A 131 7.21 -0.16 -20.58
CA GLU A 131 8.60 -0.42 -20.99
C GLU A 131 9.51 0.78 -20.70
N ALA A 132 8.97 2.00 -20.75
CA ALA A 132 9.64 3.22 -20.32
C ALA A 132 8.74 3.96 -19.32
N PRO A 133 9.24 4.33 -18.14
CA PRO A 133 8.46 5.07 -17.15
C PRO A 133 7.91 6.39 -17.71
N LEU A 134 6.69 6.75 -17.31
CA LEU A 134 6.08 8.02 -17.67
C LEU A 134 6.86 9.17 -17.03
N SER A 135 7.12 10.22 -17.79
CA SER A 135 7.66 11.44 -17.19
C SER A 135 6.68 12.03 -16.19
N ARG A 136 7.16 12.70 -15.15
CA ARG A 136 6.32 13.37 -14.15
C ARG A 136 5.30 14.32 -14.78
N GLN A 137 5.72 15.06 -15.82
CA GLN A 137 4.80 15.95 -16.53
C GLN A 137 3.65 15.19 -17.19
N LEU A 138 3.94 14.04 -17.80
CA LEU A 138 2.94 13.20 -18.45
C LEU A 138 2.04 12.54 -17.40
N LEU A 139 2.62 12.01 -16.33
CA LEU A 139 1.88 11.41 -15.22
C LEU A 139 0.89 12.42 -14.61
N ASN A 140 1.28 13.66 -14.39
CA ASN A 140 0.40 14.71 -13.87
C ASN A 140 -0.75 15.09 -14.83
N ARG A 141 -0.57 14.87 -16.14
CA ARG A 141 -1.68 15.03 -17.11
C ARG A 141 -2.65 13.88 -17.08
N VAL A 142 -2.15 12.65 -16.96
CA VAL A 142 -2.94 11.43 -16.88
C VAL A 142 -3.71 11.36 -15.57
N ARG A 143 -3.07 11.80 -14.51
CA ARG A 143 -3.52 11.77 -13.14
C ARG A 143 -3.54 13.20 -12.57
N PRO A 144 -4.61 13.95 -12.86
CA PRO A 144 -4.71 15.33 -12.40
C PRO A 144 -4.63 15.42 -10.86
N PRO A 145 -4.23 16.56 -10.31
CA PRO A 145 -4.21 16.76 -8.87
C PRO A 145 -5.56 16.42 -8.25
N LEU A 146 -5.57 15.64 -7.19
CA LEU A 146 -6.76 15.36 -6.42
C LEU A 146 -7.23 16.64 -5.71
N PRO A 147 -8.53 16.74 -5.41
CA PRO A 147 -9.05 17.82 -4.56
C PRO A 147 -8.27 17.89 -3.25
N ALA A 148 -8.04 19.09 -2.75
CA ALA A 148 -7.45 19.27 -1.43
C ALA A 148 -8.34 18.61 -0.37
N VAL A 149 -7.72 17.87 0.53
CA VAL A 149 -8.37 17.23 1.69
C VAL A 149 -7.66 17.61 2.96
N ASP A 150 -8.38 17.57 4.08
CA ASP A 150 -7.75 17.69 5.39
C ASP A 150 -6.99 16.39 5.68
N LEU A 151 -5.67 16.49 5.72
CA LEU A 151 -4.80 15.36 6.03
C LEU A 151 -4.83 15.05 7.53
N PRO A 152 -4.73 13.76 7.93
CA PRO A 152 -4.51 13.38 9.32
C PRO A 152 -3.35 14.16 9.94
N GLY A 153 -3.62 14.85 11.06
CA GLY A 153 -2.64 15.70 11.73
C GLY A 153 -1.62 14.92 12.56
N LEU A 154 -0.72 15.63 13.21
CA LEU A 154 0.35 15.09 14.06
C LEU A 154 0.15 15.38 15.55
N GLU A 155 -1.05 15.80 15.98
CA GLU A 155 -1.36 16.17 17.37
C GLU A 155 -1.07 15.03 18.35
N TRP A 156 -1.31 13.79 17.91
CA TRP A 156 -1.06 12.57 18.67
C TRP A 156 0.41 12.39 19.04
N LEU A 157 1.35 12.88 18.22
CA LEU A 157 2.79 12.69 18.41
C LEU A 157 3.28 13.28 19.74
N ARG A 158 2.65 14.35 20.20
CA ARG A 158 2.97 14.99 21.49
C ARG A 158 2.67 14.10 22.69
N ASN A 159 1.73 13.19 22.56
CA ASN A 159 1.25 12.33 23.62
C ASN A 159 2.05 11.01 23.73
N VAL A 160 2.86 10.65 22.72
CA VAL A 160 3.59 9.37 22.66
C VAL A 160 4.46 9.11 23.88
N LYS A 161 5.10 10.16 24.45
CA LYS A 161 5.96 10.03 25.65
C LYS A 161 5.21 10.08 26.97
N GLY A 162 4.04 10.71 27.02
CA GLY A 162 3.35 11.01 28.28
C GLY A 162 2.00 10.30 28.43
N ASP A 163 1.21 10.24 27.39
CA ASP A 163 -0.12 9.62 27.37
C ASP A 163 -0.30 8.79 26.11
N ARG A 164 0.25 7.58 26.11
CA ARG A 164 0.21 6.66 24.97
C ARG A 164 -1.22 6.25 24.60
N ALA A 165 -2.12 6.23 25.59
CA ALA A 165 -3.52 5.93 25.32
C ALA A 165 -4.16 7.04 24.47
N ALA A 166 -3.93 8.32 24.83
CA ALA A 166 -4.39 9.44 24.02
C ALA A 166 -3.70 9.48 22.64
N ALA A 167 -2.40 9.13 22.57
CA ALA A 167 -1.68 9.04 21.28
C ALA A 167 -2.31 8.01 20.35
N LEU A 168 -2.56 6.80 20.83
CA LEU A 168 -3.20 5.72 20.06
C LEU A 168 -4.60 6.11 19.59
N ASP A 169 -5.41 6.66 20.49
CA ASP A 169 -6.78 7.11 20.18
C ASP A 169 -6.79 8.15 19.07
N GLN A 170 -6.00 9.20 19.21
CA GLN A 170 -5.91 10.29 18.24
C GLN A 170 -5.35 9.81 16.88
N PHE A 171 -4.33 8.93 16.89
CA PHE A 171 -3.79 8.38 15.64
C PHE A 171 -4.85 7.56 14.90
N ILE A 172 -5.47 6.58 15.57
CA ILE A 172 -6.47 5.70 14.95
C ILE A 172 -7.67 6.51 14.45
N THR A 173 -8.18 7.45 15.25
CA THR A 173 -9.34 8.26 14.85
C THR A 173 -9.02 9.25 13.72
N GLY A 174 -7.80 9.71 13.62
CA GLY A 174 -7.36 10.60 12.54
C GLY A 174 -7.01 9.87 11.26
N TRP A 175 -6.45 8.66 11.34
CA TRP A 175 -5.98 7.92 10.17
C TRP A 175 -7.06 7.08 9.50
N TYR A 176 -7.82 6.31 10.29
CA TYR A 176 -8.85 5.43 9.78
C TYR A 176 -10.22 6.11 9.77
N SER A 177 -10.90 6.06 8.63
CA SER A 177 -12.29 6.51 8.56
C SER A 177 -13.20 5.60 9.39
N ASP A 178 -14.32 6.17 9.87
CA ASP A 178 -15.37 5.34 10.45
C ASP A 178 -15.94 4.39 9.39
N ALA A 179 -16.05 3.12 9.72
CA ALA A 179 -16.89 2.22 8.95
C ALA A 179 -18.35 2.57 9.24
N ASP A 180 -19.24 2.41 8.24
CA ASP A 180 -20.67 2.44 8.49
C ASP A 180 -20.99 1.39 9.57
N ALA A 181 -21.23 1.88 10.78
CA ALA A 181 -21.31 1.06 11.97
C ALA A 181 -22.54 0.14 11.90
N THR A 182 -22.32 -1.07 11.45
CA THR A 182 -23.16 -2.17 11.87
C THR A 182 -22.79 -2.41 13.33
N GLU A 183 -23.63 -1.99 14.27
CA GLU A 183 -23.39 -2.17 15.71
C GLU A 183 -23.03 -3.64 15.96
N PRO A 184 -21.76 -3.98 16.26
CA PRO A 184 -21.45 -5.33 16.69
C PRO A 184 -22.09 -5.54 18.06
N PRO A 185 -22.57 -6.73 18.37
CA PRO A 185 -23.12 -7.03 19.68
C PRO A 185 -22.11 -6.64 20.75
N ALA A 186 -22.59 -5.95 21.77
CA ALA A 186 -21.80 -5.53 22.93
C ALA A 186 -21.24 -6.77 23.64
N THR A 187 -20.15 -7.32 23.15
CA THR A 187 -19.34 -8.27 23.89
C THR A 187 -18.55 -7.46 24.90
N CYS A 188 -18.86 -7.64 26.17
CA CYS A 188 -18.01 -7.08 27.24
C CYS A 188 -16.63 -7.69 27.08
N SER A 189 -15.64 -6.87 26.71
CA SER A 189 -14.23 -7.31 26.77
C SER A 189 -13.95 -7.89 28.15
N PRO A 190 -13.33 -9.07 28.23
CA PRO A 190 -12.97 -9.63 29.54
C PRO A 190 -12.22 -8.57 30.35
N SER A 191 -12.66 -8.34 31.58
CA SER A 191 -12.02 -7.36 32.48
C SER A 191 -10.56 -7.70 32.78
N CYS A 192 -10.13 -8.92 32.43
CA CYS A 192 -8.76 -9.42 32.59
C CYS A 192 -7.80 -8.99 31.48
N LEU A 193 -8.26 -8.39 30.37
CA LEU A 193 -7.34 -7.92 29.32
C LEU A 193 -6.60 -6.63 29.74
N PRO A 194 -5.34 -6.41 29.31
CA PRO A 194 -4.62 -5.16 29.50
C PRO A 194 -5.40 -3.96 28.95
N ALA A 195 -5.22 -2.80 29.60
CA ALA A 195 -5.94 -1.59 29.23
C ALA A 195 -5.73 -1.19 27.77
N GLY A 196 -4.51 -1.35 27.23
CA GLY A 196 -4.18 -1.04 25.83
C GLY A 196 -4.98 -1.88 24.83
N LEU A 197 -5.10 -3.20 25.03
CA LEU A 197 -5.91 -4.06 24.16
C LEU A 197 -7.41 -3.70 24.25
N ARG A 198 -7.93 -3.49 25.47
CA ARG A 198 -9.33 -3.04 25.61
C ARG A 198 -9.60 -1.74 24.88
N GLN A 199 -8.66 -0.80 24.92
CA GLN A 199 -8.76 0.45 24.19
C GLN A 199 -8.78 0.21 22.68
N LEU A 200 -7.82 -0.57 22.16
CA LEU A 200 -7.77 -0.90 20.73
C LEU A 200 -9.06 -1.56 20.25
N TYR A 201 -9.59 -2.56 20.96
CA TYR A 201 -10.85 -3.19 20.61
C TYR A 201 -12.03 -2.22 20.62
N ARG A 202 -12.07 -1.28 21.58
CA ARG A 202 -13.09 -0.22 21.57
C ARG A 202 -13.03 0.63 20.32
N LEU A 203 -11.83 1.01 19.88
CA LEU A 203 -11.61 1.80 18.65
C LEU A 203 -11.94 0.99 17.40
N ALA A 204 -11.54 -0.27 17.39
CA ALA A 204 -11.77 -1.18 16.26
C ALA A 204 -13.26 -1.49 16.01
N ARG A 205 -14.13 -1.33 16.99
CA ARG A 205 -15.60 -1.45 16.78
C ARG A 205 -16.13 -0.45 15.77
N GLN A 206 -15.55 0.74 15.71
CA GLN A 206 -15.93 1.78 14.74
C GLN A 206 -14.98 1.79 13.53
N ARG A 207 -13.75 1.30 13.71
CA ARG A 207 -12.67 1.30 12.71
C ARG A 207 -12.01 -0.07 12.63
N PRO A 208 -12.67 -1.08 12.03
CA PRO A 208 -12.17 -2.46 12.00
C PRO A 208 -10.75 -2.60 11.44
N SER A 209 -10.37 -1.74 10.49
CA SER A 209 -9.02 -1.71 9.89
C SER A 209 -7.91 -1.39 10.89
N ALA A 210 -8.23 -0.86 12.08
CA ALA A 210 -7.27 -0.65 13.16
C ALA A 210 -6.70 -1.96 13.76
N LEU A 211 -7.36 -3.10 13.50
CA LEU A 211 -6.82 -4.42 13.86
C LEU A 211 -5.76 -4.93 12.89
N GLY A 212 -5.49 -4.21 11.81
CA GLY A 212 -4.49 -4.55 10.81
C GLY A 212 -5.04 -5.31 9.62
N THR A 213 -4.20 -5.40 8.58
CA THR A 213 -4.49 -6.07 7.30
C THR A 213 -3.30 -6.89 6.82
N GLN A 214 -2.09 -6.38 6.95
CA GLN A 214 -0.84 -7.10 6.65
C GLN A 214 -0.51 -8.07 7.79
N ASN A 215 -0.53 -7.59 9.01
CA ASN A 215 -0.57 -8.39 10.22
C ASN A 215 -1.90 -8.10 10.93
N SER A 216 -2.28 -8.91 11.89
CA SER A 216 -3.58 -8.74 12.53
C SER A 216 -3.48 -8.88 14.04
N ILE A 217 -4.07 -7.92 14.76
CA ILE A 217 -4.47 -8.16 16.13
C ILE A 217 -5.72 -9.04 16.09
N LEU A 218 -5.65 -10.18 16.75
CA LEU A 218 -6.76 -11.13 16.77
C LEU A 218 -8.01 -10.46 17.38
N PRO A 219 -9.19 -10.64 16.79
CA PRO A 219 -10.43 -10.18 17.43
C PRO A 219 -10.65 -10.88 18.79
N GLU A 220 -11.35 -10.23 19.72
CA GLU A 220 -11.56 -10.77 21.07
C GLU A 220 -11.94 -12.26 21.12
N PRO A 221 -12.85 -12.78 20.27
CA PRO A 221 -13.18 -14.21 20.26
C PRO A 221 -12.04 -15.12 19.75
N GLY A 222 -11.06 -14.55 19.06
CA GLY A 222 -9.90 -15.26 18.52
C GLY A 222 -8.72 -15.34 19.49
N LEU A 223 -8.79 -14.62 20.61
CA LEU A 223 -7.72 -14.67 21.62
C LEU A 223 -7.64 -16.07 22.23
N HIS A 224 -6.42 -16.57 22.33
CA HIS A 224 -6.16 -17.90 22.91
C HIS A 224 -4.82 -17.90 23.63
N THR A 225 -4.66 -18.79 24.58
CA THR A 225 -3.35 -19.02 25.18
C THR A 225 -2.55 -20.05 24.38
N ASP A 226 -1.22 -20.01 24.54
CA ASP A 226 -0.38 -21.07 24.02
C ASP A 226 -0.71 -22.42 24.69
N HIS A 227 -0.07 -23.50 24.25
CA HIS A 227 -0.34 -24.86 24.72
C HIS A 227 0.00 -25.07 26.21
N LEU A 228 0.83 -24.22 26.82
CA LEU A 228 1.17 -24.24 28.23
C LEU A 228 0.21 -23.38 29.08
N GLY A 229 -0.59 -22.54 28.45
CA GLY A 229 -1.50 -21.60 29.13
C GLY A 229 -0.75 -20.39 29.73
N GLU A 230 0.50 -20.17 29.36
CA GLU A 230 1.38 -19.15 29.95
C GLU A 230 1.41 -17.84 29.14
N MET A 231 1.14 -17.94 27.83
CA MET A 231 1.21 -16.77 26.92
C MET A 231 -0.14 -16.56 26.24
N LEU A 232 -0.66 -15.35 26.32
CA LEU A 232 -1.84 -14.93 25.55
C LEU A 232 -1.38 -14.47 24.15
N VAL A 233 -1.72 -15.23 23.12
CA VAL A 233 -1.53 -14.83 21.73
C VAL A 233 -2.59 -13.82 21.35
N PHE A 234 -2.17 -12.62 20.92
CA PHE A 234 -3.07 -11.54 20.59
C PHE A 234 -2.84 -10.94 19.20
N GLY A 235 -1.70 -11.23 18.57
CA GLY A 235 -1.37 -10.75 17.24
C GLY A 235 -0.68 -11.82 16.41
N VAL A 236 -0.94 -11.85 15.10
CA VAL A 236 -0.41 -12.84 14.17
C VAL A 236 -0.04 -12.19 12.84
N GLU A 237 0.97 -12.74 12.21
CA GLU A 237 1.33 -12.40 10.83
C GLU A 237 0.37 -13.09 9.84
N ASN A 238 0.11 -12.48 8.68
CA ASN A 238 -0.90 -12.93 7.73
C ASN A 238 -0.64 -14.33 7.13
N GLN A 239 0.61 -14.77 7.06
CA GLN A 239 1.02 -16.08 6.56
C GLN A 239 1.28 -17.07 7.70
N GLY A 240 1.19 -16.62 8.95
CA GLY A 240 1.39 -17.44 10.15
C GLY A 240 2.87 -17.73 10.44
N GLY A 241 3.81 -16.93 9.92
CA GLY A 241 5.24 -17.09 10.17
C GLY A 241 5.65 -16.73 11.59
N PHE A 242 4.95 -15.79 12.21
CA PHE A 242 5.19 -15.37 13.58
C PHE A 242 3.92 -14.85 14.27
N PHE A 243 4.02 -14.66 15.59
CA PHE A 243 2.95 -14.10 16.40
C PHE A 243 3.47 -13.24 17.54
N TRP A 244 2.59 -12.40 18.09
CA TRP A 244 2.86 -11.63 19.31
C TRP A 244 2.00 -12.12 20.46
N SER A 245 2.60 -12.15 21.64
CA SER A 245 1.98 -12.66 22.85
C SER A 245 2.34 -11.82 24.07
N LEU A 246 1.56 -12.00 25.13
CA LEU A 246 1.77 -11.42 26.45
C LEU A 246 1.89 -12.55 27.47
N LEU A 247 2.72 -12.37 28.50
CA LEU A 247 2.72 -13.28 29.63
C LEU A 247 1.33 -13.27 30.27
N TRP A 248 0.75 -14.44 30.43
CA TRP A 248 -0.58 -14.65 30.96
C TRP A 248 -0.52 -15.34 32.31
N THR A 249 -0.84 -14.65 33.40
CA THR A 249 -0.81 -15.16 34.76
C THR A 249 -2.22 -15.25 35.36
N LEU A 250 -2.38 -16.09 36.40
CA LEU A 250 -3.65 -16.24 37.11
C LEU A 250 -4.10 -14.94 37.78
N ASP A 251 -3.17 -14.08 38.17
CA ASP A 251 -3.44 -12.80 38.78
C ASP A 251 -3.81 -11.70 37.75
N GLY A 252 -3.82 -12.06 36.46
CA GLY A 252 -4.03 -11.16 35.33
C GLY A 252 -2.72 -10.56 34.81
N PRO A 253 -2.77 -9.90 33.65
CA PRO A 253 -1.60 -9.27 33.07
C PRO A 253 -1.18 -8.02 33.85
N GLU A 254 0.08 -7.64 33.73
CA GLU A 254 0.59 -6.36 34.17
C GLU A 254 -0.20 -5.20 33.50
N ALA A 255 -0.12 -4.01 34.10
CA ALA A 255 -0.82 -2.83 33.58
C ALA A 255 -0.38 -2.47 32.15
N ASP A 256 0.93 -2.59 31.86
CA ASP A 256 1.53 -2.36 30.55
C ASP A 256 2.60 -3.44 30.29
N PRO A 257 2.18 -4.67 29.90
CA PRO A 257 3.05 -5.83 29.85
C PRO A 257 4.04 -5.77 28.70
N THR A 258 5.14 -6.50 28.84
CA THR A 258 6.08 -6.79 27.76
C THR A 258 5.37 -7.56 26.66
N VAL A 259 5.59 -7.16 25.42
CA VAL A 259 5.14 -7.90 24.22
C VAL A 259 6.27 -8.84 23.80
N TRP A 260 5.93 -10.06 23.50
CA TRP A 260 6.83 -11.08 23.02
C TRP A 260 6.54 -11.42 21.58
N PHE A 261 7.55 -11.24 20.73
CA PHE A 261 7.58 -11.70 19.35
C PHE A 261 8.10 -13.14 19.31
N ARG A 262 7.49 -14.00 18.51
CA ARG A 262 7.92 -15.38 18.36
C ARG A 262 7.67 -15.89 16.95
N GLU A 263 8.71 -16.40 16.30
CA GLU A 263 8.59 -17.25 15.13
C GLU A 263 8.25 -18.70 15.53
N PHE A 264 7.80 -19.47 14.53
CA PHE A 264 7.46 -20.87 14.77
C PHE A 264 8.73 -21.63 15.18
N ASP A 265 8.66 -22.37 16.27
CA ASP A 265 9.77 -23.18 16.86
C ASP A 265 10.98 -22.36 17.37
N GLU A 266 10.90 -21.04 17.47
CA GLU A 266 11.96 -20.20 18.02
C GLU A 266 11.65 -19.71 19.44
N GLU A 267 12.69 -19.30 20.16
CA GLU A 267 12.53 -18.72 21.49
C GLU A 267 11.91 -17.31 21.39
N PRO A 268 11.00 -16.95 22.31
CA PRO A 268 10.39 -15.64 22.32
C PRO A 268 11.41 -14.52 22.49
N ILE A 269 11.30 -13.45 21.71
CA ILE A 269 12.12 -12.25 21.81
C ILE A 269 11.25 -11.10 22.29
N ALA A 270 11.69 -10.35 23.31
CA ALA A 270 10.95 -9.21 23.79
C ALA A 270 10.99 -8.04 22.78
N GLU A 271 9.84 -7.47 22.46
CA GLU A 271 9.76 -6.16 21.82
C GLU A 271 10.35 -5.07 22.75
N GLN A 272 10.90 -4.03 22.14
CA GLN A 272 11.58 -2.99 22.92
C GLN A 272 10.61 -2.06 23.66
N GLU A 273 9.39 -1.93 23.14
CA GLU A 273 8.33 -1.16 23.80
C GLU A 273 7.34 -2.11 24.49
N PRO A 274 6.79 -1.72 25.66
CA PRO A 274 5.68 -2.45 26.25
C PRO A 274 4.42 -2.29 25.41
N LEU A 275 3.36 -3.00 25.75
CA LEU A 275 2.13 -3.09 24.97
C LEU A 275 1.60 -1.73 24.49
N SER A 276 1.59 -0.71 25.35
CA SER A 276 1.10 0.62 24.98
C SER A 276 1.90 1.26 23.84
N GLY A 277 3.22 1.12 23.84
CA GLY A 277 4.10 1.59 22.77
C GLY A 277 4.01 0.71 21.54
N PHE A 278 3.99 -0.60 21.73
CA PHE A 278 3.82 -1.59 20.67
C PHE A 278 2.55 -1.35 19.86
N LEU A 279 1.40 -1.09 20.50
CA LEU A 279 0.14 -0.85 19.79
C LEU A 279 0.18 0.40 18.91
N ILE A 280 0.91 1.45 19.32
CA ILE A 280 1.15 2.61 18.46
C ILE A 280 1.99 2.20 17.24
N GLN A 281 3.08 1.46 17.45
CA GLN A 281 3.97 1.00 16.38
C GLN A 281 3.27 0.06 15.40
N PHE A 282 2.50 -0.89 15.92
CA PHE A 282 1.67 -1.78 15.13
C PHE A 282 0.69 -0.99 14.25
N SER A 283 -0.02 -0.01 14.84
CA SER A 283 -0.96 0.82 14.11
C SER A 283 -0.29 1.66 13.01
N LEU A 284 0.92 2.17 13.27
CA LEU A 284 1.72 2.90 12.28
C LEU A 284 2.19 1.97 11.15
N PHE A 285 2.65 0.77 11.49
CA PHE A 285 3.07 -0.23 10.50
C PHE A 285 1.91 -0.58 9.58
N GLU A 286 0.77 -0.98 10.13
CA GLU A 286 -0.41 -1.34 9.36
C GLU A 286 -0.97 -0.16 8.54
N ALA A 287 -0.93 1.05 9.10
CA ALA A 287 -1.32 2.26 8.39
C ALA A 287 -0.45 2.51 7.14
N SER A 288 0.87 2.30 7.24
CA SER A 288 1.77 2.46 6.10
C SER A 288 1.61 1.36 5.06
N MET A 289 1.37 0.11 5.50
CA MET A 289 1.24 -1.05 4.60
C MET A 289 -0.08 -1.07 3.84
N SER A 290 -1.17 -0.61 4.47
CA SER A 290 -2.53 -0.60 3.91
C SER A 290 -2.94 0.72 3.27
N ALA A 291 -2.03 1.69 3.17
CA ALA A 291 -2.33 3.00 2.61
C ALA A 291 -2.68 2.93 1.12
N ASP A 292 -3.57 3.83 0.67
CA ASP A 292 -4.00 3.92 -0.72
C ASP A 292 -2.87 4.38 -1.66
N TYR A 293 -1.95 5.21 -1.16
CA TYR A 293 -0.83 5.77 -1.92
C TYR A 293 0.50 5.39 -1.30
N LEU A 294 1.40 4.86 -2.12
CA LEU A 294 2.67 4.32 -1.69
C LEU A 294 3.86 5.04 -2.34
N ALA A 295 4.97 5.11 -1.59
CA ALA A 295 6.27 5.44 -2.13
C ALA A 295 7.30 4.44 -1.58
N LEU A 296 7.83 3.62 -2.48
CA LEU A 296 8.72 2.50 -2.18
C LEU A 296 10.05 2.74 -2.90
N PRO A 297 11.08 3.19 -2.21
CA PRO A 297 12.41 3.26 -2.81
C PRO A 297 13.02 1.85 -2.89
N ARG A 298 14.04 1.69 -3.75
CA ARG A 298 14.97 0.58 -3.60
C ARG A 298 15.75 0.74 -2.30
N THR A 299 16.48 -0.30 -1.93
CA THR A 299 17.36 -0.28 -0.76
C THR A 299 18.19 1.00 -0.70
N LEU A 300 18.14 1.66 0.44
CA LEU A 300 18.78 2.95 0.71
C LEU A 300 20.09 2.79 1.47
N THR A 301 21.00 3.70 1.28
CA THR A 301 22.17 3.91 2.14
C THR A 301 21.81 4.81 3.33
N ALA A 302 22.62 4.83 4.39
CA ALA A 302 22.39 5.72 5.55
C ALA A 302 22.31 7.22 5.15
N ALA A 303 23.08 7.67 4.16
CA ALA A 303 23.03 9.03 3.67
C ALA A 303 21.71 9.33 2.92
N GLN A 304 21.16 8.35 2.21
CA GLN A 304 19.86 8.48 1.56
C GLN A 304 18.74 8.46 2.58
N VAL A 305 18.82 7.62 3.61
CA VAL A 305 17.85 7.62 4.73
C VAL A 305 17.80 8.96 5.42
N ALA A 306 18.96 9.57 5.73
CA ALA A 306 19.00 10.89 6.34
C ALA A 306 18.27 11.95 5.52
N ARG A 307 18.40 11.93 4.19
CA ARG A 307 17.67 12.83 3.29
C ARG A 307 16.19 12.46 3.18
N PHE A 308 15.90 11.17 3.14
CA PHE A 308 14.53 10.65 3.05
C PHE A 308 13.68 11.07 4.25
N THR A 309 14.28 11.15 5.43
CA THR A 309 13.61 11.49 6.69
C THR A 309 13.76 12.94 7.12
N GLU A 310 14.51 13.77 6.39
CA GLU A 310 14.82 15.16 6.77
C GLU A 310 13.57 16.04 6.97
N ALA A 311 12.55 15.85 6.13
CA ALA A 311 11.29 16.59 6.18
C ALA A 311 10.22 15.92 7.09
N LEU A 312 10.57 14.84 7.78
CA LEU A 312 9.65 14.03 8.56
C LEU A 312 9.94 14.13 10.06
N HIS A 313 8.94 13.82 10.86
CA HIS A 313 9.07 13.77 12.32
C HIS A 313 9.31 12.33 12.77
N LEU A 314 10.41 12.08 13.47
CA LEU A 314 10.66 10.77 14.11
C LEU A 314 9.62 10.54 15.22
N VAL A 315 8.98 9.38 15.20
CA VAL A 315 8.12 8.94 16.30
C VAL A 315 9.03 8.53 17.48
N PRO A 316 8.89 9.14 18.67
CA PRO A 316 9.85 8.97 19.76
C PRO A 316 9.60 7.68 20.56
N LEU A 317 9.65 6.54 19.88
CA LEU A 317 9.60 5.18 20.42
C LEU A 317 10.91 4.47 20.10
N ARG A 318 11.21 3.40 20.87
CA ARG A 318 12.31 2.49 20.56
C ARG A 318 12.01 1.77 19.25
N PRO A 319 13.01 1.14 18.60
CA PRO A 319 12.75 0.37 17.39
C PRO A 319 11.67 -0.70 17.58
N PHE A 320 10.82 -0.84 16.60
CA PHE A 320 9.87 -1.92 16.44
C PHE A 320 10.54 -3.10 15.74
N TRP A 321 10.15 -4.30 16.04
CA TRP A 321 10.63 -5.53 15.42
C TRP A 321 12.07 -5.89 15.81
N PRO A 322 12.27 -6.99 16.56
CA PRO A 322 13.57 -7.32 17.09
C PRO A 322 14.61 -7.74 16.04
N TRP A 323 14.20 -8.25 14.88
CA TRP A 323 15.09 -8.78 13.84
C TRP A 323 15.62 -7.72 12.89
N ALA A 324 14.73 -6.80 12.50
CA ALA A 324 15.05 -5.68 11.64
C ALA A 324 14.59 -4.40 12.32
N PRO A 325 15.41 -3.81 13.21
CA PRO A 325 15.01 -2.63 13.97
C PRO A 325 14.40 -1.55 13.10
N THR A 326 13.10 -1.30 13.31
CA THR A 326 12.27 -0.44 12.48
C THR A 326 11.92 0.85 13.21
N HIS A 327 12.22 1.98 12.58
CA HIS A 327 11.89 3.30 13.06
C HIS A 327 10.75 3.91 12.23
N PHE A 328 9.86 4.63 12.89
CA PHE A 328 8.74 5.32 12.24
C PHE A 328 8.98 6.82 12.15
N TYR A 329 8.65 7.36 10.98
CA TYR A 329 8.68 8.79 10.68
C TYR A 329 7.32 9.20 10.13
N VAL A 330 6.89 10.41 10.40
CA VAL A 330 5.55 10.87 10.01
C VAL A 330 5.56 12.31 9.51
N ALA A 331 4.63 12.61 8.62
CA ALA A 331 4.18 13.94 8.26
C ALA A 331 2.64 13.92 8.18
N PRO A 332 1.94 15.06 8.06
CA PRO A 332 0.50 15.04 7.91
C PRO A 332 0.03 14.11 6.80
N GLY A 333 -0.79 13.11 7.16
CA GLY A 333 -1.29 12.08 6.25
C GLY A 333 -0.26 11.08 5.70
N LEU A 334 0.95 11.06 6.25
CA LEU A 334 2.06 10.20 5.81
C LEU A 334 2.67 9.44 6.97
N VAL A 335 2.82 8.14 6.83
CA VAL A 335 3.58 7.27 7.73
C VAL A 335 4.68 6.58 6.92
N VAL A 336 5.88 6.64 7.45
CA VAL A 336 7.05 5.99 6.86
C VAL A 336 7.67 5.08 7.90
N HIS A 337 8.00 3.85 7.54
CA HIS A 337 8.89 3.03 8.34
C HIS A 337 10.20 2.77 7.59
N VAL A 338 11.28 2.74 8.36
CA VAL A 338 12.63 2.46 7.87
C VAL A 338 13.22 1.37 8.74
N SER A 339 13.65 0.28 8.13
CA SER A 339 14.25 -0.88 8.80
C SER A 339 15.64 -1.17 8.27
N SER A 340 16.45 -1.82 9.08
CA SER A 340 17.76 -2.32 8.67
C SER A 340 18.14 -3.51 9.53
N GLU A 341 18.66 -4.57 8.93
CA GLU A 341 19.19 -5.73 9.64
C GLU A 341 20.68 -5.55 9.99
N ASP A 342 21.45 -4.91 9.12
CA ASP A 342 22.91 -4.80 9.21
C ASP A 342 23.41 -3.37 9.53
N GLY A 343 22.52 -2.38 9.51
CA GLY A 343 22.88 -0.96 9.69
C GLY A 343 23.57 -0.30 8.49
N GLU A 344 23.77 -1.03 7.39
CA GLU A 344 24.40 -0.53 6.15
C GLU A 344 23.38 -0.31 5.05
N LYS A 345 22.42 -1.24 4.94
CA LYS A 345 21.34 -1.24 3.97
C LYS A 345 20.02 -1.02 4.68
N PHE A 346 19.21 -0.17 4.11
CA PHE A 346 17.93 0.21 4.69
C PHE A 346 16.81 -0.01 3.70
N ASP A 347 15.75 -0.62 4.17
CA ASP A 347 14.49 -0.70 3.47
C ASP A 347 13.55 0.36 4.03
N ALA A 348 12.81 1.01 3.15
CA ALA A 348 11.83 2.01 3.55
C ALA A 348 10.50 1.78 2.84
N TRP A 349 9.44 2.07 3.55
CA TRP A 349 8.08 2.01 3.04
C TRP A 349 7.32 3.25 3.50
N ALA A 350 6.79 4.00 2.56
CA ALA A 350 5.98 5.17 2.84
C ALA A 350 4.54 4.93 2.38
N GLY A 351 3.60 5.04 3.32
CA GLY A 351 2.18 4.96 3.06
C GLY A 351 1.48 6.27 3.37
N ALA A 352 0.62 6.73 2.48
CA ALA A 352 -0.08 8.00 2.58
C ALA A 352 -1.60 7.83 2.46
N SER A 353 -2.35 8.54 3.30
CA SER A 353 -3.82 8.58 3.26
C SER A 353 -4.37 9.35 2.06
N HIS A 354 -3.53 10.20 1.46
CA HIS A 354 -3.85 10.96 0.27
C HIS A 354 -2.57 11.21 -0.53
N ARG A 355 -2.67 11.23 -1.85
CA ARG A 355 -1.52 11.40 -2.74
C ARG A 355 -0.67 12.62 -2.43
N SER A 356 -1.29 13.75 -2.10
CA SER A 356 -0.56 14.98 -1.78
C SER A 356 0.35 14.87 -0.56
N ALA A 357 0.08 13.92 0.34
CA ALA A 357 0.93 13.68 1.51
C ALA A 357 2.30 13.11 1.15
N LEU A 358 2.47 12.55 -0.06
CA LEU A 358 3.77 12.10 -0.58
C LEU A 358 4.65 13.26 -1.10
N ALA A 359 4.13 14.49 -1.16
CA ALA A 359 4.89 15.64 -1.68
C ALA A 359 6.26 15.86 -1.04
N PRO A 360 6.48 15.65 0.29
CA PRO A 360 7.80 15.78 0.89
C PRO A 360 8.86 14.84 0.31
N LEU A 361 8.44 13.73 -0.29
CA LEU A 361 9.34 12.71 -0.85
C LEU A 361 9.56 12.87 -2.36
N ALA A 362 8.79 13.72 -3.02
CA ALA A 362 8.68 13.76 -4.48
C ALA A 362 9.98 14.14 -5.22
N ASP A 363 10.82 14.98 -4.63
CA ASP A 363 12.05 15.49 -5.24
C ASP A 363 13.33 14.82 -4.71
N LEU A 364 13.16 13.72 -3.97
CA LEU A 364 14.29 12.97 -3.43
C LEU A 364 15.03 12.22 -4.56
N PRO A 365 16.36 12.27 -4.58
CA PRO A 365 17.18 11.59 -5.57
C PRO A 365 17.38 10.11 -5.18
N VAL A 366 16.28 9.37 -5.13
CA VAL A 366 16.27 7.92 -4.85
C VAL A 366 15.69 7.16 -6.04
N ASP A 367 16.09 5.92 -6.17
CA ASP A 367 15.54 5.02 -7.19
C ASP A 367 14.24 4.40 -6.64
N TRP A 368 13.11 4.75 -7.24
CA TRP A 368 11.80 4.30 -6.81
C TRP A 368 11.43 2.96 -7.46
N ILE A 369 10.99 1.99 -6.65
CA ILE A 369 10.26 0.82 -7.12
C ILE A 369 8.82 1.24 -7.47
N ARG A 370 8.24 2.12 -6.63
CA ARG A 370 6.91 2.68 -6.81
C ARG A 370 6.83 4.07 -6.20
N PHE A 371 6.19 5.01 -6.89
CA PHE A 371 5.91 6.34 -6.37
C PHE A 371 4.54 6.83 -6.89
N ASP A 372 3.56 6.89 -5.99
CA ASP A 372 2.18 7.27 -6.32
C ASP A 372 1.91 8.78 -6.18
N GLY A 373 2.87 9.55 -5.67
CA GLY A 373 2.76 10.99 -5.43
C GLY A 373 3.00 11.91 -6.63
#